data_8c514381756f314dba1e18365659db90
#
_entry.id   8c514381756f314dba1e18365659db90
#
_cell.length_a   1.000
_cell.length_b   1.000
_cell.length_c   1.000
_cell.angle_alpha   90.00
_cell.angle_beta   90.00
_cell.angle_gamma   90.00
#
_symmetry.space_group_name_H-M   'P 1'
#
loop_
_entity.id
_entity.type
_entity.pdbx_description
1 polymer ?
#
loop_
_entity_poly.entity_id
_entity_poly.type
_entity_poly.pdbx_seq_one_letter_code
_entity_poly.pdbx_strand_id
1 'polypeptide(L)' 'MNYLALDYGEHRVGVAFGDSELKMAFSRETIDQKTTNLFERLDQLVKINKIDEFVVGMPYHPDGR' A
#
# COMPACT_ATOMS: atom_id res chain seq x y z
N MET A 1 -2.34 -15.50 -4.98
CA MET A 1 -1.62 -14.31 -5.47
C MET A 1 -1.56 -13.25 -4.38
N ASN A 2 -0.38 -12.80 -4.06
CA ASN A 2 -0.19 -11.79 -3.02
C ASN A 2 -0.27 -10.40 -3.63
N TYR A 3 -1.01 -9.52 -3.00
CA TYR A 3 -1.12 -8.15 -3.47
C TYR A 3 -0.76 -7.15 -2.38
N LEU A 4 -0.37 -5.97 -2.82
CA LEU A 4 -0.09 -4.83 -1.96
C LEU A 4 -0.95 -3.67 -2.43
N ALA A 5 -1.73 -3.12 -1.53
CA ALA A 5 -2.61 -2.00 -1.83
C ALA A 5 -2.06 -0.73 -1.20
N LEU A 6 -2.04 0.34 -1.97
CA LEU A 6 -1.56 1.64 -1.53
C LEU A 6 -2.72 2.63 -1.48
N ASP A 7 -2.79 3.39 -0.40
CA ASP A 7 -3.76 4.47 -0.24
C ASP A 7 -2.97 5.75 0.04
N TYR A 8 -2.88 6.63 -0.96
CA TYR A 8 -2.08 7.84 -0.88
C TYR A 8 -2.78 8.94 -0.10
N GLY A 9 -2.10 9.44 0.93
CA GLY A 9 -2.48 10.67 1.61
C GLY A 9 -1.47 11.78 1.32
N GLU A 10 -1.64 12.93 1.95
CA GLU A 10 -0.74 14.06 1.73
C GLU A 10 0.69 13.80 2.24
N HIS A 11 0.80 13.22 3.42
CA HIS A 11 2.11 12.97 4.04
C HIS A 11 2.35 11.51 4.35
N ARG A 12 1.29 10.71 4.36
CA ARG A 12 1.36 9.32 4.74
C ARG A 12 0.74 8.45 3.65
N VAL A 13 1.32 7.30 3.48
CA VAL A 13 0.79 6.31 2.54
C VAL A 13 0.39 5.09 3.35
N GLY A 14 -0.87 4.71 3.26
CA GLY A 14 -1.36 3.49 3.87
C GLY A 14 -1.02 2.31 2.97
N VAL A 15 -0.48 1.25 3.55
CA VAL A 15 -0.11 0.05 2.82
C VAL A 15 -0.84 -1.14 3.45
N ALA A 16 -1.51 -1.91 2.63
CA ALA A 16 -2.18 -3.12 3.07
C ALA A 16 -1.71 -4.30 2.24
N PHE A 17 -1.57 -5.44 2.87
CA PHE A 17 -1.15 -6.67 2.21
C PHE A 17 -2.30 -7.66 2.25
N GLY A 18 -2.48 -8.41 1.20
CA GLY A 18 -3.51 -9.42 1.18
C GLY A 18 -3.20 -10.54 0.20
N ASP A 19 -4.01 -11.57 0.29
CA ASP A 19 -3.97 -12.69 -0.62
C ASP A 19 -5.32 -12.76 -1.33
N SER A 20 -5.32 -12.70 -2.66
CA SER A 20 -6.54 -12.69 -3.44
C SER A 20 -7.35 -13.99 -3.31
N GLU A 21 -6.68 -15.11 -3.05
CA GLU A 21 -7.37 -16.38 -2.87
C GLU A 21 -8.10 -16.42 -1.54
N LEU A 22 -7.50 -15.90 -0.50
CA LEU A 22 -8.09 -15.85 0.82
C LEU A 22 -9.03 -14.65 0.99
N LYS A 23 -8.92 -13.66 0.12
CA LYS A 23 -9.71 -12.42 0.16
C LYS A 23 -9.59 -11.70 1.51
N MET A 24 -8.41 -11.77 2.10
CA MET A 24 -8.12 -11.17 3.41
C MET A 24 -6.89 -10.29 3.32
N ALA A 25 -6.95 -9.17 4.04
CA ALA A 25 -5.76 -8.36 4.27
C ALA A 25 -5.02 -8.92 5.49
N PHE A 26 -3.73 -9.18 5.34
CA PHE A 26 -2.92 -9.76 6.41
C PHE A 26 -2.37 -8.72 7.38
N SER A 27 -1.96 -7.60 6.86
CA SER A 27 -1.39 -6.56 7.71
C SER A 27 -1.53 -5.21 7.05
N ARG A 28 -1.31 -4.18 7.86
CA ARG A 28 -1.32 -2.80 7.40
C ARG A 28 -0.12 -2.07 7.96
N GLU A 29 0.38 -1.14 7.18
CA GLU A 29 1.48 -0.29 7.60
C GLU A 29 1.20 1.13 7.09
N THR A 30 1.60 2.13 7.85
CA THR A 30 1.53 3.51 7.41
C THR A 30 2.96 4.01 7.23
N ILE A 31 3.25 4.52 6.05
CA ILE A 31 4.57 5.08 5.73
C ILE A 31 4.49 6.60 5.78
N ASP A 32 5.29 7.20 6.66
CA ASP A 32 5.41 8.64 6.74
C ASP A 32 6.50 9.09 5.76
N GLN A 33 6.10 9.80 4.72
CA GLN A 33 7.02 10.21 3.66
C GLN A 33 8.05 11.25 4.11
N LYS A 34 7.85 11.86 5.28
CA LYS A 34 8.82 12.80 5.83
C LYS A 34 10.03 12.09 6.44
N THR A 35 9.84 10.88 6.93
CA THR A 35 10.88 10.15 7.65
C THR A 35 11.37 8.91 6.90
N THR A 36 10.62 8.44 5.93
CA THR A 36 10.91 7.21 5.22
C THR A 36 10.82 7.43 3.72
N ASN A 37 11.80 6.92 2.97
CA ASN A 37 11.71 6.93 1.52
C ASN A 37 10.69 5.89 1.09
N LEU A 38 9.62 6.36 0.47
CA LEU A 38 8.50 5.51 0.08
C LEU A 38 8.92 4.37 -0.84
N PHE A 39 9.69 4.68 -1.88
CA PHE A 39 10.07 3.68 -2.87
C PHE A 39 11.00 2.62 -2.31
N GLU A 40 11.92 3.01 -1.44
CA GLU A 40 12.79 2.05 -0.77
C GLU A 40 11.99 1.11 0.12
N ARG A 41 11.05 1.67 0.88
CA ARG A 41 10.22 0.85 1.75
C ARG A 41 9.33 -0.10 0.96
N LEU A 42 8.74 0.38 -0.14
CA LEU A 42 7.92 -0.47 -0.99
C LEU A 42 8.73 -1.61 -1.61
N ASP A 43 9.95 -1.34 -2.02
CA ASP A 43 10.83 -2.36 -2.57
C ASP A 43 11.11 -3.47 -1.56
N GLN A 44 11.38 -3.07 -0.30
CA GLN A 44 11.58 -4.02 0.78
C GLN A 44 10.33 -4.87 1.02
N LEU A 45 9.17 -4.23 1.06
CA LEU A 45 7.91 -4.92 1.31
C LEU A 45 7.56 -5.90 0.19
N VAL A 46 7.82 -5.52 -1.04
CA VAL A 46 7.60 -6.39 -2.19
C VAL A 46 8.43 -7.66 -2.09
N LYS A 47 9.70 -7.51 -1.72
CA LYS A 47 10.60 -8.65 -1.60
C LYS A 47 10.26 -9.55 -0.42
N ILE A 48 9.98 -8.94 0.73
CA ILE A 48 9.69 -9.69 1.95
C ILE A 48 8.38 -10.48 1.81
N ASN A 49 7.37 -9.86 1.23
CA ASN A 49 6.02 -10.43 1.15
C ASN A 49 5.74 -11.14 -0.17
N LYS A 50 6.71 -11.19 -1.08
CA LYS A 50 6.56 -11.82 -2.39
C LYS A 50 5.33 -11.31 -3.12
N ILE A 51 5.26 -10.00 -3.28
CA ILE A 51 4.11 -9.33 -3.89
C ILE A 51 4.07 -9.60 -5.39
N ASP A 52 2.94 -10.04 -5.87
CA ASP A 52 2.70 -10.31 -7.30
C ASP A 52 2.01 -9.16 -8.00
N GLU A 53 1.23 -8.39 -7.27
CA GLU A 53 0.38 -7.36 -7.86
C GLU A 53 0.25 -6.16 -6.95
N PHE A 54 0.22 -4.97 -7.55
CA PHE A 54 -0.04 -3.71 -6.86
C PHE A 54 -1.43 -3.22 -7.17
N VAL A 55 -2.09 -2.69 -6.14
CA VAL A 55 -3.36 -1.99 -6.29
C VAL A 55 -3.17 -0.59 -5.71
N VAL A 56 -3.40 0.43 -6.51
CA VAL A 56 -3.21 1.80 -6.06
C VAL A 56 -4.58 2.48 -5.95
N GLY A 57 -4.92 2.87 -4.72
CA GLY A 57 -6.11 3.67 -4.46
C GLY A 57 -5.73 5.14 -4.40
N MET A 58 -6.41 5.97 -5.16
CA MET A 58 -6.21 7.40 -5.12
C MET A 58 -7.35 8.03 -4.33
N PRO A 59 -7.06 9.02 -3.47
CA PRO A 59 -8.12 9.74 -2.81
C PRO A 59 -9.07 10.33 -3.84
N TYR A 60 -10.35 10.06 -3.67
CA TYR A 60 -11.36 10.56 -4.59
C TYR A 60 -12.44 11.28 -3.81
N HIS A 61 -12.67 12.53 -4.18
CA HIS A 61 -13.68 13.37 -3.56
C HIS A 61 -14.75 13.72 -4.57
N PRO A 62 -15.86 12.98 -4.59
CA PRO A 62 -16.90 13.21 -5.60
C PRO A 62 -17.56 14.58 -5.53
N ASP A 63 -17.40 15.28 -4.41
CA ASP A 63 -17.88 16.65 -4.26
C ASP A 63 -16.90 17.70 -4.75
N GLY A 64 -15.81 17.31 -5.41
CA GLY A 64 -14.86 18.23 -6.00
C GLY A 64 -13.80 18.78 -5.07
N ARG A 65 -13.66 18.23 -3.91
CA ARG A 65 -12.60 18.68 -2.99
C ARG A 65 -11.25 18.13 -3.37
#